data_1f8fb9d696664b6ce23279eb6f76008c
#
_entry.id   1f8fb9d696664b6ce23279eb6f76008c
#
_cell.length_a   1.000
_cell.length_b   1.000
_cell.length_c   1.000
_cell.angle_alpha   90.00
_cell.angle_beta   90.00
_cell.angle_gamma   90.00
#
_symmetry.space_group_name_H-M   'P 1'
#
loop_
_entity.id
_entity.type
_entity.pdbx_description
1 polymer ?
#
loop_
_entity_poly.entity_id
_entity_poly.type
_entity_poly.pdbx_seq_one_letter_code
_entity_poly.pdbx_strand_id
1 'polypeptide(L)'
;MENHNSAEIIIIGGGAAGLMAAAGAAATLRGNGRVLVLEKMQRPGRKIMITGKGRCNFTNLKAWNEFSGHVHPKPNFLKPSFYNLSSEKMIDFLTEHGMESVVERGDRAFPASHLASDVVDALVRAAEVTGAEVLCGKEVKHIATRNDAEGFRVECSDSSVYECRKLIICTGGLSYPKTGSSGDGYEWAKEMGHAIRPLFPSLTAVVPKGYKDFAGKGHINRNEPLSEVGRMLCGNQLKNVELSVLIDGNQAQNEFGDMDFTDGGIEGPIGFKVSRKCVNAIVNGSKVTAVLDLKPAVEIEDLTVRINTLWNEISKDRRNAQKLYKDRFKILLTKVLPMSLIQGFMKYHPNADHKTLPKLLKGWKFEIEGYVGYERCVVTAGGVSLDEVAPKTLESKLVPGLYFAGEVLDLDADTGGYNLQTAFSTGYLAGVSAAKAK
;
A
#
# COMPACT_ATOMS: atom_id res chain seq x y z
N MET A 1 38.69 -8.00 24.89
CA MET A 1 37.93 -6.84 24.39
C MET A 1 36.84 -7.39 23.52
N GLU A 2 35.60 -7.36 23.97
CA GLU A 2 34.46 -7.71 23.10
C GLU A 2 34.46 -6.73 21.93
N ASN A 3 34.45 -7.29 20.74
CA ASN A 3 34.45 -6.49 19.52
C ASN A 3 33.05 -5.83 19.39
N HIS A 4 32.90 -4.59 19.85
CA HIS A 4 31.62 -3.85 19.85
C HIS A 4 30.94 -3.77 18.47
N ASN A 5 31.63 -4.16 17.40
CA ASN A 5 31.17 -4.16 16.03
C ASN A 5 30.75 -5.55 15.52
N SER A 6 30.71 -6.58 16.37
CA SER A 6 30.28 -7.93 16.02
C SER A 6 28.90 -8.26 16.62
N ALA A 7 28.05 -8.95 15.86
CA ALA A 7 26.75 -9.42 16.29
C ALA A 7 26.47 -10.84 15.74
N GLU A 8 25.63 -11.61 16.40
CA GLU A 8 25.13 -12.87 15.84
C GLU A 8 24.22 -12.61 14.65
N ILE A 9 23.31 -11.61 14.81
CA ILE A 9 22.35 -11.23 13.78
C ILE A 9 22.37 -9.73 13.60
N ILE A 10 22.51 -9.27 12.35
CA ILE A 10 22.29 -7.88 11.97
C ILE A 10 21.00 -7.79 11.15
N ILE A 11 20.19 -6.81 11.45
CA ILE A 11 18.93 -6.48 10.75
C ILE A 11 19.09 -5.10 10.15
N ILE A 12 18.89 -4.95 8.84
CA ILE A 12 18.96 -3.66 8.16
C ILE A 12 17.56 -3.11 7.93
N GLY A 13 17.29 -1.97 8.55
CA GLY A 13 16.02 -1.26 8.55
C GLY A 13 15.18 -1.48 9.80
N GLY A 14 14.94 -0.40 10.56
CA GLY A 14 14.12 -0.36 11.78
C GLY A 14 12.64 -0.07 11.51
N GLY A 15 12.08 -0.59 10.41
CA GLY A 15 10.66 -0.53 10.08
C GLY A 15 9.85 -1.64 10.73
N ALA A 16 8.60 -1.83 10.27
CA ALA A 16 7.68 -2.84 10.78
C ALA A 16 8.29 -4.25 10.79
N ALA A 17 8.87 -4.67 9.66
CA ALA A 17 9.49 -5.99 9.55
C ALA A 17 10.75 -6.10 10.40
N GLY A 18 11.61 -5.07 10.40
CA GLY A 18 12.88 -5.12 11.14
C GLY A 18 12.72 -5.14 12.65
N LEU A 19 11.82 -4.34 13.21
CA LEU A 19 11.55 -4.37 14.66
C LEU A 19 10.96 -5.71 15.10
N MET A 20 10.07 -6.31 14.29
CA MET A 20 9.55 -7.65 14.58
C MET A 20 10.59 -8.74 14.39
N ALA A 21 11.51 -8.60 13.42
CA ALA A 21 12.64 -9.53 13.28
C ALA A 21 13.57 -9.45 14.50
N ALA A 22 13.83 -8.24 14.99
CA ALA A 22 14.64 -8.00 16.18
C ALA A 22 14.03 -8.67 17.43
N ALA A 23 12.74 -8.42 17.69
CA ALA A 23 12.04 -9.03 18.80
C ALA A 23 12.04 -10.56 18.73
N GLY A 24 11.73 -11.13 17.53
CA GLY A 24 11.72 -12.58 17.32
C GLY A 24 13.09 -13.22 17.47
N ALA A 25 14.14 -12.59 16.94
CA ALA A 25 15.51 -13.07 17.02
C ALA A 25 16.03 -13.05 18.46
N ALA A 26 15.93 -11.90 19.15
CA ALA A 26 16.44 -11.73 20.50
C ALA A 26 15.71 -12.62 21.51
N ALA A 27 14.38 -12.73 21.43
CA ALA A 27 13.58 -13.64 22.24
C ALA A 27 13.97 -15.11 22.02
N THR A 28 14.38 -15.49 20.81
CA THR A 28 14.80 -16.85 20.48
C THR A 28 16.21 -17.14 20.99
N LEU A 29 17.16 -16.22 20.85
CA LEU A 29 18.54 -16.35 21.32
C LEU A 29 18.65 -16.35 22.85
N ARG A 30 17.72 -15.69 23.57
CA ARG A 30 17.71 -15.62 25.05
C ARG A 30 19.05 -15.17 25.65
N GLY A 31 19.67 -14.17 25.04
CA GLY A 31 20.98 -13.65 25.45
C GLY A 31 22.20 -14.43 24.93
N ASN A 32 22.00 -15.50 24.16
CA ASN A 32 23.10 -16.29 23.57
C ASN A 32 23.59 -15.68 22.22
N GLY A 33 23.63 -14.37 22.12
CA GLY A 33 24.12 -13.68 20.94
C GLY A 33 23.51 -12.28 20.82
N ARG A 34 24.27 -11.37 20.28
CA ARG A 34 23.87 -9.96 20.09
C ARG A 34 23.00 -9.85 18.84
N VAL A 35 21.88 -9.14 18.96
CA VAL A 35 21.00 -8.77 17.84
C VAL A 35 21.06 -7.26 17.66
N LEU A 36 21.40 -6.81 16.45
CA LEU A 36 21.61 -5.41 16.15
C LEU A 36 20.73 -4.96 14.98
N VAL A 37 19.97 -3.90 15.16
CA VAL A 37 19.21 -3.23 14.10
C VAL A 37 19.96 -1.98 13.65
N LEU A 38 20.26 -1.88 12.36
CA LEU A 38 20.83 -0.68 11.75
C LEU A 38 19.72 0.10 11.02
N GLU A 39 19.35 1.26 11.56
CA GLU A 39 18.33 2.14 10.98
C GLU A 39 18.97 3.44 10.49
N LYS A 40 18.80 3.79 9.22
CA LYS A 40 19.40 5.00 8.64
C LYS A 40 18.77 6.29 9.11
N MET A 41 17.50 6.26 9.50
CA MET A 41 16.80 7.44 9.98
C MET A 41 17.08 7.67 11.47
N GLN A 42 16.80 8.89 11.96
CA GLN A 42 17.00 9.27 13.37
C GLN A 42 16.00 8.59 14.33
N ARG A 43 14.95 7.98 13.82
CA ARG A 43 13.94 7.23 14.59
C ARG A 43 13.44 6.05 13.76
N PRO A 44 13.21 4.88 14.39
CA PRO A 44 12.62 3.74 13.70
C PRO A 44 11.14 3.97 13.41
N GLY A 45 10.55 3.13 12.58
CA GLY A 45 9.11 3.09 12.33
C GLY A 45 8.53 4.27 11.55
N ARG A 46 9.33 5.12 10.90
CA ARG A 46 8.86 6.37 10.28
C ARG A 46 7.70 6.18 9.30
N LYS A 47 7.71 5.11 8.50
CA LYS A 47 6.60 4.83 7.57
C LYS A 47 5.34 4.41 8.32
N ILE A 48 5.44 3.72 9.45
CA ILE A 48 4.29 3.36 10.30
C ILE A 48 3.56 4.63 10.76
N MET A 49 4.29 5.66 11.17
CA MET A 49 3.74 6.93 11.67
C MET A 49 2.78 7.63 10.71
N ILE A 50 2.90 7.43 9.41
CA ILE A 50 2.05 8.07 8.40
C ILE A 50 0.92 7.16 7.90
N THR A 51 0.87 5.90 8.33
CA THR A 51 -0.16 4.96 7.90
C THR A 51 -1.54 5.33 8.49
N GLY A 52 -2.60 5.03 7.72
CA GLY A 52 -3.96 5.31 8.16
C GLY A 52 -4.22 6.78 8.53
N LYS A 53 -3.54 7.74 7.90
CA LYS A 53 -3.58 9.18 8.23
C LYS A 53 -3.13 9.44 9.68
N GLY A 54 -2.11 8.71 10.16
CA GLY A 54 -1.57 8.82 11.52
C GLY A 54 -2.27 7.95 12.57
N ARG A 55 -3.30 7.18 12.19
CA ARG A 55 -4.05 6.28 13.10
C ARG A 55 -3.49 4.86 13.14
N CYS A 56 -2.75 4.45 12.12
CA CYS A 56 -2.16 3.12 11.92
C CYS A 56 -3.17 1.96 11.97
N ASN A 57 -3.78 1.64 10.83
CA ASN A 57 -4.45 0.35 10.66
C ASN A 57 -3.39 -0.75 10.56
N PHE A 58 -3.06 -1.40 11.68
CA PHE A 58 -1.86 -2.25 11.76
C PHE A 58 -2.12 -3.70 11.35
N THR A 59 -3.36 -4.20 11.44
CA THR A 59 -3.74 -5.54 10.98
C THR A 59 -5.21 -5.62 10.59
N ASN A 60 -5.60 -6.78 10.04
CA ASN A 60 -6.97 -7.15 9.71
C ASN A 60 -7.27 -8.54 10.26
N LEU A 61 -8.38 -8.70 11.00
CA LEU A 61 -8.73 -9.94 11.71
C LEU A 61 -9.38 -11.01 10.82
N LYS A 62 -9.36 -10.83 9.50
CA LYS A 62 -9.83 -11.87 8.59
C LYS A 62 -9.00 -13.14 8.74
N ALA A 63 -9.69 -14.28 8.76
CA ALA A 63 -9.05 -15.57 8.74
C ALA A 63 -8.26 -15.78 7.43
N TRP A 64 -7.30 -16.69 7.42
CA TRP A 64 -6.39 -16.89 6.30
C TRP A 64 -7.07 -17.05 4.94
N ASN A 65 -8.17 -17.79 4.86
CA ASN A 65 -8.91 -18.02 3.63
C ASN A 65 -9.41 -16.71 2.97
N GLU A 66 -9.80 -15.71 3.76
CA GLU A 66 -10.17 -14.39 3.27
C GLU A 66 -8.94 -13.47 3.16
N PHE A 67 -8.06 -13.47 4.19
CA PHE A 67 -6.86 -12.64 4.22
C PHE A 67 -5.98 -12.88 2.97
N SER A 68 -5.79 -14.14 2.58
CA SER A 68 -4.96 -14.52 1.44
C SER A 68 -5.43 -13.95 0.11
N GLY A 69 -6.73 -13.69 -0.05
CA GLY A 69 -7.30 -13.05 -1.24
C GLY A 69 -6.86 -11.60 -1.45
N HIS A 70 -6.28 -10.98 -0.40
CA HIS A 70 -5.79 -9.62 -0.43
C HIS A 70 -4.26 -9.50 -0.61
N VAL A 71 -3.55 -10.63 -0.73
CA VAL A 71 -2.08 -10.69 -0.84
C VAL A 71 -1.65 -11.06 -2.26
N HIS A 72 -0.67 -10.36 -2.80
CA HIS A 72 -0.18 -10.48 -4.16
C HIS A 72 1.35 -10.67 -4.20
N PRO A 73 1.91 -11.30 -5.27
CA PRO A 73 1.25 -12.11 -6.30
C PRO A 73 1.04 -13.57 -5.86
N LYS A 74 1.75 -14.03 -4.81
CA LYS A 74 1.77 -15.44 -4.35
C LYS A 74 1.36 -15.55 -2.87
N PRO A 75 0.05 -15.46 -2.54
CA PRO A 75 -0.41 -15.45 -1.14
C PRO A 75 0.08 -16.65 -0.32
N ASN A 76 0.17 -17.85 -0.91
CA ASN A 76 0.65 -19.04 -0.22
C ASN A 76 2.10 -18.96 0.27
N PHE A 77 2.92 -18.05 -0.27
CA PHE A 77 4.25 -17.77 0.24
C PHE A 77 4.19 -17.18 1.67
N LEU A 78 3.22 -16.31 1.93
CA LEU A 78 3.03 -15.70 3.25
C LEU A 78 2.48 -16.69 4.29
N LYS A 79 1.83 -17.78 3.87
CA LYS A 79 1.10 -18.68 4.77
C LYS A 79 1.89 -19.15 6.00
N PRO A 80 3.14 -19.62 5.89
CA PRO A 80 3.93 -20.01 7.07
C PRO A 80 4.17 -18.84 8.04
N SER A 81 4.48 -17.65 7.52
CA SER A 81 4.69 -16.44 8.33
C SER A 81 3.40 -16.02 9.05
N PHE A 82 2.27 -16.04 8.36
CA PHE A 82 0.98 -15.67 8.93
C PHE A 82 0.56 -16.62 10.06
N TYR A 83 0.72 -17.93 9.92
CA TYR A 83 0.40 -18.87 11.00
C TYR A 83 1.39 -18.82 12.17
N ASN A 84 2.62 -18.38 11.92
CA ASN A 84 3.59 -18.16 12.99
C ASN A 84 3.21 -16.92 13.82
N LEU A 85 2.81 -15.83 13.16
CA LEU A 85 2.31 -14.59 13.78
C LEU A 85 1.06 -14.12 13.03
N SER A 86 -0.14 -14.61 13.46
CA SER A 86 -1.42 -14.22 12.88
C SER A 86 -1.86 -12.83 13.36
N SER A 87 -2.97 -12.33 12.81
CA SER A 87 -3.54 -11.05 13.20
C SER A 87 -3.90 -10.99 14.68
N GLU A 88 -4.50 -12.07 15.22
CA GLU A 88 -4.83 -12.19 16.65
C GLU A 88 -3.55 -12.19 17.50
N LYS A 89 -2.55 -13.01 17.13
CA LYS A 89 -1.26 -13.04 17.83
C LYS A 89 -0.54 -11.70 17.79
N MET A 90 -0.73 -10.91 16.71
CA MET A 90 -0.16 -9.58 16.64
C MET A 90 -0.83 -8.61 17.60
N ILE A 91 -2.15 -8.71 17.80
CA ILE A 91 -2.88 -7.95 18.83
C ILE A 91 -2.37 -8.32 20.22
N ASP A 92 -2.30 -9.61 20.53
CA ASP A 92 -1.79 -10.10 21.80
C ASP A 92 -0.36 -9.59 22.05
N PHE A 93 0.51 -9.72 21.05
CA PHE A 93 1.89 -9.24 21.10
C PHE A 93 1.98 -7.74 21.42
N LEU A 94 1.19 -6.90 20.76
CA LEU A 94 1.22 -5.46 21.02
C LEU A 94 0.62 -5.11 22.40
N THR A 95 -0.40 -5.85 22.84
CA THR A 95 -0.99 -5.68 24.17
C THR A 95 0.00 -6.04 25.28
N GLU A 96 0.77 -7.13 25.13
CA GLU A 96 1.85 -7.53 26.05
C GLU A 96 2.94 -6.44 26.15
N HIS A 97 3.10 -5.64 25.08
CA HIS A 97 4.04 -4.53 25.05
C HIS A 97 3.39 -3.15 25.27
N GLY A 98 2.22 -3.13 25.89
CA GLY A 98 1.57 -1.93 26.43
C GLY A 98 0.79 -1.11 25.39
N MET A 99 0.28 -1.74 24.31
CA MET A 99 -0.57 -1.09 23.33
C MET A 99 -1.92 -1.80 23.20
N GLU A 100 -2.96 -1.23 23.76
CA GLU A 100 -4.33 -1.67 23.60
C GLU A 100 -4.85 -1.41 22.18
N SER A 101 -5.73 -2.27 21.69
CA SER A 101 -6.26 -2.23 20.33
C SER A 101 -7.78 -2.10 20.29
N VAL A 102 -8.29 -1.50 19.21
CA VAL A 102 -9.72 -1.46 18.86
C VAL A 102 -9.92 -2.01 17.47
N VAL A 103 -11.01 -2.75 17.27
CA VAL A 103 -11.39 -3.28 15.96
C VAL A 103 -12.56 -2.47 15.42
N GLU A 104 -12.38 -1.92 14.23
CA GLU A 104 -13.39 -1.14 13.51
C GLU A 104 -14.04 -1.97 12.38
N ARG A 105 -15.06 -1.39 11.76
CA ARG A 105 -15.77 -1.99 10.63
C ARG A 105 -14.80 -2.55 9.58
N GLY A 106 -15.06 -3.77 9.09
CA GLY A 106 -14.23 -4.48 8.11
C GLY A 106 -13.00 -5.14 8.73
N ASP A 107 -13.11 -5.51 10.01
CA ASP A 107 -12.11 -6.28 10.77
C ASP A 107 -10.75 -5.61 10.89
N ARG A 108 -10.73 -4.28 10.79
CA ARG A 108 -9.51 -3.45 10.82
C ARG A 108 -9.13 -3.11 12.25
N ALA A 109 -7.93 -3.47 12.66
CA ALA A 109 -7.41 -3.15 13.99
C ALA A 109 -6.56 -1.87 13.98
N PHE A 110 -6.78 -1.05 15.00
CA PHE A 110 -6.07 0.20 15.26
C PHE A 110 -5.61 0.24 16.71
N PRO A 111 -4.58 1.01 17.08
CA PRO A 111 -4.32 1.32 18.49
C PRO A 111 -5.54 2.03 19.09
N ALA A 112 -5.87 1.73 20.35
CA ALA A 112 -7.02 2.31 21.06
C ALA A 112 -6.94 3.84 21.15
N SER A 113 -5.75 4.38 21.22
CA SER A 113 -5.46 5.83 21.17
C SER A 113 -5.67 6.47 19.80
N HIS A 114 -5.77 5.66 18.73
CA HIS A 114 -5.70 6.10 17.34
C HIS A 114 -4.41 6.86 16.97
N LEU A 115 -3.30 6.60 17.66
CA LEU A 115 -1.99 7.19 17.40
C LEU A 115 -1.02 6.13 16.87
N ALA A 116 -0.49 6.35 15.68
CA ALA A 116 0.50 5.46 15.07
C ALA A 116 1.82 5.37 15.89
N SER A 117 2.11 6.37 16.71
CA SER A 117 3.26 6.37 17.64
C SER A 117 3.22 5.19 18.58
N ASP A 118 2.05 4.83 19.11
CA ASP A 118 1.90 3.77 20.10
C ASP A 118 2.25 2.40 19.54
N VAL A 119 1.97 2.18 18.24
CA VAL A 119 2.42 0.98 17.52
C VAL A 119 3.95 0.94 17.44
N VAL A 120 4.58 2.08 17.08
CA VAL A 120 6.05 2.17 16.99
C VAL A 120 6.70 1.96 18.34
N ASP A 121 6.18 2.62 19.38
CA ASP A 121 6.71 2.54 20.75
C ASP A 121 6.60 1.11 21.31
N ALA A 122 5.48 0.41 21.05
CA ALA A 122 5.31 -0.98 21.43
C ALA A 122 6.29 -1.91 20.72
N LEU A 123 6.54 -1.71 19.41
CA LEU A 123 7.50 -2.50 18.63
C LEU A 123 8.94 -2.26 19.09
N VAL A 124 9.32 -1.02 19.37
CA VAL A 124 10.65 -0.67 19.90
C VAL A 124 10.85 -1.31 21.28
N ARG A 125 9.86 -1.14 22.16
CA ARG A 125 9.87 -1.78 23.50
C ARG A 125 10.03 -3.29 23.39
N ALA A 126 9.30 -3.94 22.47
CA ALA A 126 9.41 -5.39 22.27
C ALA A 126 10.82 -5.82 21.86
N ALA A 127 11.48 -5.06 20.99
CA ALA A 127 12.86 -5.34 20.59
C ALA A 127 13.83 -5.14 21.76
N GLU A 128 13.71 -4.03 22.51
CA GLU A 128 14.59 -3.66 23.61
C GLU A 128 14.47 -4.62 24.81
N VAL A 129 13.25 -4.94 25.25
CA VAL A 129 13.06 -5.85 26.41
C VAL A 129 13.51 -7.28 26.12
N THR A 130 13.55 -7.68 24.85
CA THR A 130 14.11 -8.99 24.45
C THR A 130 15.64 -8.95 24.30
N GLY A 131 16.28 -7.78 24.37
CA GLY A 131 17.73 -7.60 24.32
C GLY A 131 18.30 -7.27 22.94
N ALA A 132 17.46 -6.84 21.98
CA ALA A 132 17.96 -6.30 20.72
C ALA A 132 18.37 -4.83 20.87
N GLU A 133 19.42 -4.42 20.17
CA GLU A 133 19.89 -3.05 20.12
C GLU A 133 19.45 -2.39 18.82
N VAL A 134 18.85 -1.17 18.90
CA VAL A 134 18.45 -0.40 17.73
C VAL A 134 19.34 0.83 17.59
N LEU A 135 20.20 0.84 16.57
CA LEU A 135 21.11 1.94 16.26
C LEU A 135 20.52 2.78 15.13
N CYS A 136 20.05 3.98 15.48
CA CYS A 136 19.55 4.96 14.52
C CYS A 136 20.70 5.83 13.96
N GLY A 137 20.49 6.43 12.76
CA GLY A 137 21.51 7.21 12.06
C GLY A 137 22.59 6.34 11.42
N LYS A 138 22.38 5.02 11.30
CA LYS A 138 23.29 4.06 10.69
C LYS A 138 22.83 3.70 9.29
N GLU A 139 23.28 4.48 8.32
CA GLU A 139 22.99 4.23 6.92
C GLU A 139 23.99 3.23 6.34
N VAL A 140 23.53 2.01 6.04
CA VAL A 140 24.34 1.00 5.37
C VAL A 140 24.59 1.41 3.91
N LYS A 141 25.84 1.26 3.47
CA LYS A 141 26.28 1.57 2.10
C LYS A 141 26.69 0.31 1.34
N HIS A 142 27.37 -0.61 2.00
CA HIS A 142 27.87 -1.81 1.36
C HIS A 142 27.71 -3.03 2.25
N ILE A 143 27.42 -4.16 1.61
CA ILE A 143 27.32 -5.48 2.25
C ILE A 143 28.15 -6.46 1.46
N ALA A 144 29.03 -7.19 2.13
CA ALA A 144 29.83 -8.24 1.54
C ALA A 144 29.73 -9.54 2.36
N THR A 145 29.79 -10.67 1.67
CA THR A 145 30.05 -11.95 2.33
C THR A 145 31.50 -12.00 2.81
N ARG A 146 31.75 -12.61 3.96
CA ARG A 146 33.11 -12.74 4.48
C ARG A 146 33.88 -13.83 3.73
N ASN A 147 35.14 -13.53 3.41
CA ASN A 147 36.01 -14.47 2.73
C ASN A 147 36.76 -15.41 3.71
N ASP A 148 36.89 -15.00 4.97
CA ASP A 148 37.68 -15.62 6.02
C ASP A 148 36.86 -16.45 7.03
N ALA A 149 35.53 -16.22 7.02
CA ALA A 149 34.59 -16.92 7.89
C ALA A 149 33.17 -16.86 7.29
N GLU A 150 32.27 -17.71 7.80
CA GLU A 150 30.85 -17.58 7.48
C GLU A 150 30.28 -16.26 8.00
N GLY A 151 29.44 -15.62 7.19
CA GLY A 151 28.70 -14.41 7.57
C GLY A 151 28.93 -13.21 6.66
N PHE A 152 28.65 -12.02 7.21
CA PHE A 152 28.57 -10.79 6.45
C PHE A 152 29.38 -9.67 7.11
N ARG A 153 29.90 -8.78 6.29
CA ARG A 153 30.50 -7.49 6.65
C ARG A 153 29.59 -6.38 6.11
N VAL A 154 29.19 -5.46 6.98
CA VAL A 154 28.25 -4.37 6.71
C VAL A 154 28.95 -3.04 6.98
N GLU A 155 29.06 -2.20 5.96
CA GLU A 155 29.74 -0.90 6.03
C GLU A 155 28.70 0.23 5.97
N CYS A 156 28.80 1.17 6.92
CA CYS A 156 27.92 2.33 7.01
C CYS A 156 28.56 3.61 6.46
N SER A 157 27.73 4.61 6.17
CA SER A 157 28.15 5.92 5.63
C SER A 157 29.10 6.71 6.55
N ASP A 158 29.03 6.47 7.86
CA ASP A 158 29.91 7.05 8.88
C ASP A 158 31.22 6.28 9.07
N SER A 159 31.57 5.40 8.13
CA SER A 159 32.74 4.52 8.16
C SER A 159 32.72 3.46 9.28
N SER A 160 31.64 3.33 10.05
CA SER A 160 31.52 2.20 10.96
C SER A 160 31.30 0.90 10.19
N VAL A 161 31.91 -0.18 10.65
CA VAL A 161 31.87 -1.50 10.06
C VAL A 161 31.36 -2.49 11.08
N TYR A 162 30.41 -3.30 10.70
CA TYR A 162 29.81 -4.34 11.53
C TYR A 162 29.98 -5.72 10.87
N GLU A 163 30.10 -6.75 11.68
CA GLU A 163 30.20 -8.14 11.21
C GLU A 163 29.12 -8.99 11.88
N CYS A 164 28.53 -9.94 11.13
CA CYS A 164 27.55 -10.85 11.68
C CYS A 164 27.60 -12.23 11.01
N ARG A 165 27.03 -13.23 11.69
CA ARG A 165 26.85 -14.58 11.10
C ARG A 165 25.59 -14.61 10.21
N LYS A 166 24.53 -13.91 10.61
CA LYS A 166 23.24 -13.89 9.90
C LYS A 166 22.82 -12.45 9.62
N LEU A 167 22.29 -12.23 8.43
CA LEU A 167 21.85 -10.90 7.98
C LEU A 167 20.39 -10.94 7.55
N ILE A 168 19.58 -9.98 8.04
CA ILE A 168 18.17 -9.84 7.65
C ILE A 168 17.96 -8.49 6.97
N ILE A 169 17.53 -8.48 5.72
CA ILE A 169 17.23 -7.25 4.96
C ILE A 169 15.75 -6.93 5.12
N CYS A 170 15.44 -5.80 5.80
CA CYS A 170 14.10 -5.31 6.12
C CYS A 170 13.91 -3.85 5.69
N THR A 171 14.50 -3.44 4.57
CA THR A 171 14.61 -2.05 4.13
C THR A 171 13.32 -1.44 3.58
N GLY A 172 12.27 -2.24 3.40
CA GLY A 172 11.05 -1.82 2.71
C GLY A 172 11.25 -1.70 1.20
N GLY A 173 10.35 -0.98 0.54
CA GLY A 173 10.35 -0.77 -0.91
C GLY A 173 10.82 0.63 -1.31
N LEU A 174 10.08 1.25 -2.26
CA LEU A 174 10.32 2.61 -2.78
C LEU A 174 9.25 3.61 -2.31
N SER A 175 8.16 3.14 -1.70
CA SER A 175 7.04 3.99 -1.30
C SER A 175 7.42 4.93 -0.17
N TYR A 176 7.02 6.21 -0.29
CA TYR A 176 7.37 7.30 0.63
C TYR A 176 8.88 7.41 0.90
N PRO A 177 9.72 7.70 -0.10
CA PRO A 177 11.19 7.67 0.02
C PRO A 177 11.74 8.55 1.16
N LYS A 178 11.05 9.64 1.50
CA LYS A 178 11.41 10.51 2.65
C LYS A 178 11.32 9.82 4.02
N THR A 179 10.71 8.64 4.11
CA THR A 179 10.65 7.83 5.33
C THR A 179 11.80 6.85 5.47
N GLY A 180 12.70 6.78 4.47
CA GLY A 180 13.85 5.88 4.45
C GLY A 180 13.76 4.75 3.43
N SER A 181 12.64 4.58 2.73
CA SER A 181 12.45 3.53 1.71
C SER A 181 13.01 3.98 0.36
N SER A 182 14.32 3.79 0.15
CA SER A 182 15.09 4.25 -1.02
C SER A 182 15.39 3.15 -2.02
N GLY A 183 15.10 1.87 -1.68
CA GLY A 183 15.35 0.73 -2.57
C GLY A 183 16.72 0.08 -2.38
N ASP A 184 17.51 0.52 -1.40
CA ASP A 184 18.88 -0.01 -1.17
C ASP A 184 18.90 -1.53 -1.06
N GLY A 185 17.90 -2.13 -0.41
CA GLY A 185 17.80 -3.59 -0.27
C GLY A 185 17.65 -4.34 -1.59
N TYR A 186 17.08 -3.72 -2.61
CA TYR A 186 16.98 -4.33 -3.94
C TYR A 186 18.34 -4.38 -4.63
N GLU A 187 19.15 -3.34 -4.49
CA GLU A 187 20.48 -3.29 -5.08
C GLU A 187 21.38 -4.34 -4.41
N TRP A 188 21.41 -4.42 -3.07
CA TRP A 188 22.19 -5.44 -2.37
C TRP A 188 21.71 -6.86 -2.69
N ALA A 189 20.40 -7.10 -2.77
CA ALA A 189 19.87 -8.39 -3.16
C ALA A 189 20.34 -8.78 -4.58
N LYS A 190 20.34 -7.83 -5.52
CA LYS A 190 20.84 -8.04 -6.89
C LYS A 190 22.33 -8.30 -6.94
N GLU A 191 23.14 -7.55 -6.18
CA GLU A 191 24.59 -7.79 -6.04
C GLU A 191 24.90 -9.19 -5.50
N MET A 192 24.02 -9.73 -4.63
CA MET A 192 24.10 -11.08 -4.08
C MET A 192 23.47 -12.16 -4.99
N GLY A 193 23.10 -11.81 -6.23
CA GLY A 193 22.61 -12.74 -7.25
C GLY A 193 21.11 -12.95 -7.29
N HIS A 194 20.32 -12.23 -6.47
CA HIS A 194 18.86 -12.36 -6.48
C HIS A 194 18.20 -11.62 -7.65
N ALA A 195 17.19 -12.23 -8.24
CA ALA A 195 16.34 -11.60 -9.22
C ALA A 195 15.36 -10.64 -8.54
N ILE A 196 15.27 -9.41 -9.08
CA ILE A 196 14.28 -8.42 -8.64
C ILE A 196 13.15 -8.40 -9.65
N ARG A 197 11.94 -8.72 -9.19
CA ARG A 197 10.72 -8.61 -10.00
C ARG A 197 10.43 -7.14 -10.28
N PRO A 198 9.88 -6.80 -11.46
CA PRO A 198 9.62 -5.40 -11.83
C PRO A 198 8.89 -4.62 -10.74
N LEU A 199 9.46 -3.50 -10.36
CA LEU A 199 8.93 -2.63 -9.32
C LEU A 199 7.94 -1.64 -9.92
N PHE A 200 6.78 -1.49 -9.29
CA PHE A 200 5.80 -0.47 -9.67
C PHE A 200 4.98 0.01 -8.46
N PRO A 201 4.47 1.27 -8.49
CA PRO A 201 3.60 1.77 -7.42
C PRO A 201 2.30 0.97 -7.31
N SER A 202 1.95 0.55 -6.11
CA SER A 202 0.67 -0.08 -5.78
C SER A 202 -0.05 0.72 -4.70
N LEU A 203 -1.39 0.70 -4.70
CA LEU A 203 -2.23 1.56 -3.85
C LEU A 203 -1.88 3.04 -4.05
N THR A 204 -1.95 3.48 -5.30
CA THR A 204 -1.66 4.86 -5.71
C THR A 204 -2.83 5.47 -6.48
N ALA A 205 -2.76 6.79 -6.72
CA ALA A 205 -3.71 7.45 -7.59
C ALA A 205 -3.54 7.02 -9.05
N VAL A 206 -4.64 6.69 -9.72
CA VAL A 206 -4.68 6.54 -11.18
C VAL A 206 -5.25 7.79 -11.81
N VAL A 207 -4.61 8.28 -12.88
CA VAL A 207 -4.87 9.60 -13.45
C VAL A 207 -5.69 9.45 -14.73
N PRO A 208 -6.96 9.92 -14.73
CA PRO A 208 -7.76 10.00 -15.95
C PRO A 208 -7.14 10.96 -16.96
N LYS A 209 -7.27 10.66 -18.24
CA LYS A 209 -6.85 11.52 -19.33
C LYS A 209 -7.50 12.89 -19.24
N GLY A 210 -6.68 13.92 -19.33
CA GLY A 210 -7.15 15.29 -19.20
C GLY A 210 -7.52 15.72 -17.79
N TYR A 211 -7.19 14.92 -16.76
CA TYR A 211 -7.37 15.29 -15.36
C TYR A 211 -6.29 16.25 -14.85
N LYS A 212 -5.08 16.07 -15.34
CA LYS A 212 -3.93 16.96 -15.08
C LYS A 212 -3.48 17.65 -16.38
N ASP A 213 -2.83 18.81 -16.25
CA ASP A 213 -2.16 19.48 -17.36
C ASP A 213 -0.82 18.80 -17.68
N PHE A 214 -0.91 17.57 -18.16
CA PHE A 214 0.21 16.69 -18.46
C PHE A 214 0.08 16.13 -19.88
N ALA A 215 1.18 16.17 -20.61
CA ALA A 215 1.26 15.61 -21.96
C ALA A 215 2.15 14.37 -21.94
N GLY A 216 1.55 13.18 -21.74
CA GLY A 216 2.29 11.93 -21.73
C GLY A 216 1.47 10.76 -21.18
N LYS A 217 2.14 9.61 -21.03
CA LYS A 217 1.56 8.41 -20.43
C LYS A 217 2.49 7.84 -19.37
N GLY A 218 1.93 7.17 -18.37
CA GLY A 218 2.69 6.46 -17.37
C GLY A 218 2.85 7.23 -16.05
N HIS A 219 4.06 7.37 -15.55
CA HIS A 219 4.31 8.09 -14.30
C HIS A 219 4.05 9.58 -14.45
N ILE A 220 3.18 10.11 -13.60
CA ILE A 220 2.82 11.53 -13.53
C ILE A 220 3.28 12.08 -12.18
N ASN A 221 4.04 13.18 -12.19
CA ASN A 221 4.48 13.81 -10.97
C ASN A 221 3.26 14.31 -10.17
N ARG A 222 3.26 14.09 -8.86
CA ARG A 222 2.21 14.56 -7.96
C ARG A 222 1.93 16.06 -8.12
N ASN A 223 2.98 16.87 -8.31
CA ASN A 223 2.89 18.32 -8.36
C ASN A 223 2.41 18.87 -9.72
N GLU A 224 2.20 18.02 -10.73
CA GLU A 224 1.58 18.46 -11.98
C GLU A 224 0.22 19.10 -11.69
N PRO A 225 -0.06 20.29 -12.26
CA PRO A 225 -1.27 21.02 -11.97
C PRO A 225 -2.51 20.27 -12.47
N LEU A 226 -3.62 20.47 -11.76
CA LEU A 226 -4.93 19.99 -12.21
C LEU A 226 -5.39 20.81 -13.41
N SER A 227 -5.93 20.14 -14.41
CA SER A 227 -6.66 20.77 -15.51
C SER A 227 -7.94 21.46 -15.00
N GLU A 228 -8.66 22.15 -15.86
CA GLU A 228 -9.98 22.72 -15.52
C GLU A 228 -10.94 21.61 -15.04
N VAL A 229 -11.01 20.48 -15.75
CA VAL A 229 -11.86 19.33 -15.37
C VAL A 229 -11.37 18.72 -14.07
N GLY A 230 -10.06 18.54 -13.92
CA GLY A 230 -9.46 18.01 -12.69
C GLY A 230 -9.81 18.85 -11.47
N ARG A 231 -9.75 20.19 -11.57
CA ARG A 231 -10.14 21.08 -10.47
C ARG A 231 -11.63 20.96 -10.11
N MET A 232 -12.50 20.76 -11.11
CA MET A 232 -13.94 20.59 -10.87
C MET A 232 -14.30 19.23 -10.25
N LEU A 233 -13.50 18.19 -10.50
CA LEU A 233 -13.73 16.85 -9.95
C LEU A 233 -13.03 16.64 -8.60
N CYS A 234 -11.87 17.26 -8.39
CA CYS A 234 -11.07 17.10 -7.18
C CYS A 234 -11.87 17.50 -5.91
N GLY A 235 -11.70 16.71 -4.84
CA GLY A 235 -12.40 16.90 -3.57
C GLY A 235 -13.75 16.19 -3.46
N ASN A 236 -14.25 15.58 -4.55
CA ASN A 236 -15.47 14.79 -4.49
C ASN A 236 -15.21 13.42 -3.92
N GLN A 237 -15.96 13.05 -2.88
CA GLN A 237 -16.02 11.71 -2.30
C GLN A 237 -17.32 11.04 -2.73
N LEU A 238 -17.20 9.90 -3.40
CA LEU A 238 -18.33 9.12 -3.89
C LEU A 238 -18.50 7.88 -3.02
N LYS A 239 -19.70 7.68 -2.51
CA LYS A 239 -20.02 6.54 -1.65
C LYS A 239 -20.88 5.53 -2.37
N ASN A 240 -20.61 4.24 -2.07
CA ASN A 240 -21.40 3.12 -2.59
C ASN A 240 -21.51 3.16 -4.13
N VAL A 241 -20.40 3.38 -4.81
CA VAL A 241 -20.28 3.33 -6.27
C VAL A 241 -19.60 2.04 -6.70
N GLU A 242 -19.70 1.71 -7.98
CA GLU A 242 -18.98 0.57 -8.57
C GLU A 242 -17.96 1.08 -9.57
N LEU A 243 -16.74 0.56 -9.50
CA LEU A 243 -15.63 0.89 -10.38
C LEU A 243 -15.12 -0.37 -11.08
N SER A 244 -15.37 -0.46 -12.37
CA SER A 244 -14.84 -1.51 -13.23
C SER A 244 -13.58 -1.04 -13.95
N VAL A 245 -12.59 -1.92 -14.07
CA VAL A 245 -11.37 -1.69 -14.85
C VAL A 245 -11.38 -2.59 -16.08
N LEU A 246 -11.22 -1.97 -17.24
CA LEU A 246 -11.02 -2.65 -18.51
C LEU A 246 -9.56 -2.51 -18.95
N ILE A 247 -8.92 -3.62 -19.29
CA ILE A 247 -7.56 -3.66 -19.86
C ILE A 247 -7.70 -4.17 -21.30
N ASP A 248 -7.28 -3.36 -22.26
CA ASP A 248 -7.45 -3.61 -23.69
C ASP A 248 -8.89 -4.00 -24.08
N GLY A 249 -9.87 -3.37 -23.41
CA GLY A 249 -11.30 -3.57 -23.62
C GLY A 249 -11.93 -4.74 -22.85
N ASN A 250 -11.14 -5.58 -22.20
CA ASN A 250 -11.62 -6.72 -21.42
C ASN A 250 -11.72 -6.36 -19.93
N GLN A 251 -12.81 -6.76 -19.26
CA GLN A 251 -12.98 -6.53 -17.83
C GLN A 251 -11.95 -7.32 -17.03
N ALA A 252 -11.11 -6.60 -16.30
CA ALA A 252 -10.03 -7.17 -15.49
C ALA A 252 -10.35 -7.17 -13.98
N GLN A 253 -11.13 -6.19 -13.51
CA GLN A 253 -11.50 -6.06 -12.09
C GLN A 253 -12.81 -5.28 -11.97
N ASN A 254 -13.56 -5.55 -10.90
CA ASN A 254 -14.74 -4.81 -10.50
C ASN A 254 -14.76 -4.66 -8.99
N GLU A 255 -14.94 -3.43 -8.49
CA GLU A 255 -14.95 -3.12 -7.05
C GLU A 255 -16.16 -2.26 -6.70
N PHE A 256 -16.84 -2.62 -5.60
CA PHE A 256 -17.91 -1.84 -5.00
C PHE A 256 -17.43 -1.18 -3.71
N GLY A 257 -17.75 0.10 -3.51
CA GLY A 257 -17.40 0.84 -2.31
C GLY A 257 -17.27 2.35 -2.51
N ASP A 258 -16.42 2.97 -1.70
CA ASP A 258 -16.17 4.41 -1.74
C ASP A 258 -14.95 4.74 -2.61
N MET A 259 -15.06 5.83 -3.38
CA MET A 259 -14.04 6.34 -4.29
C MET A 259 -13.88 7.85 -4.09
N ASP A 260 -12.66 8.33 -4.19
CA ASP A 260 -12.33 9.75 -4.07
C ASP A 260 -11.68 10.28 -5.36
N PHE A 261 -12.10 11.46 -5.79
CA PHE A 261 -11.35 12.30 -6.71
C PHE A 261 -10.44 13.23 -5.92
N THR A 262 -9.13 13.06 -6.05
CA THR A 262 -8.13 13.84 -5.31
C THR A 262 -7.25 14.66 -6.25
N ASP A 263 -6.30 15.41 -5.70
CA ASP A 263 -5.25 16.07 -6.50
C ASP A 263 -4.36 15.07 -7.26
N GLY A 264 -4.33 13.81 -6.85
CA GLY A 264 -3.64 12.72 -7.56
C GLY A 264 -4.44 12.09 -8.70
N GLY A 265 -5.76 12.18 -8.68
CA GLY A 265 -6.65 11.48 -9.61
C GLY A 265 -7.72 10.66 -8.87
N ILE A 266 -7.98 9.44 -9.33
CA ILE A 266 -8.88 8.47 -8.69
C ILE A 266 -8.14 7.75 -7.58
N GLU A 267 -8.63 7.86 -6.36
CA GLU A 267 -8.13 7.26 -5.12
C GLU A 267 -9.29 6.71 -4.27
N GLY A 268 -9.06 6.61 -2.98
CA GLY A 268 -10.01 6.06 -2.01
C GLY A 268 -10.01 4.53 -1.98
N PRO A 269 -10.88 3.91 -1.17
CA PRO A 269 -10.84 2.47 -0.93
C PRO A 269 -10.84 1.61 -2.18
N ILE A 270 -11.77 1.83 -3.12
CA ILE A 270 -11.82 1.05 -4.36
C ILE A 270 -10.84 1.55 -5.42
N GLY A 271 -10.52 2.85 -5.45
CA GLY A 271 -9.50 3.41 -6.33
C GLY A 271 -8.13 2.79 -6.08
N PHE A 272 -7.75 2.65 -4.81
CA PHE A 272 -6.50 1.98 -4.43
C PHE A 272 -6.49 0.50 -4.81
N LYS A 273 -7.58 -0.23 -4.59
CA LYS A 273 -7.65 -1.66 -4.95
C LYS A 273 -7.44 -1.90 -6.45
N VAL A 274 -8.04 -1.08 -7.30
CA VAL A 274 -7.89 -1.24 -8.75
C VAL A 274 -6.55 -0.73 -9.26
N SER A 275 -5.88 0.17 -8.52
CA SER A 275 -4.65 0.83 -8.97
C SER A 275 -3.53 -0.14 -9.31
N ARG A 276 -3.37 -1.22 -8.53
CA ARG A 276 -2.35 -2.25 -8.77
C ARG A 276 -2.44 -2.82 -10.20
N LYS A 277 -3.64 -3.22 -10.62
CA LYS A 277 -3.85 -3.75 -11.98
C LYS A 277 -3.71 -2.67 -13.04
N CYS A 278 -4.22 -1.47 -12.78
CA CYS A 278 -4.09 -0.34 -13.70
C CYS A 278 -2.61 0.01 -13.95
N VAL A 279 -1.82 0.18 -12.89
CA VAL A 279 -0.41 0.54 -13.00
C VAL A 279 0.38 -0.54 -13.72
N ASN A 280 0.20 -1.81 -13.32
CA ASN A 280 0.87 -2.93 -13.98
C ASN A 280 0.53 -3.00 -15.48
N ALA A 281 -0.72 -2.79 -15.86
CA ALA A 281 -1.14 -2.77 -17.26
C ALA A 281 -0.51 -1.61 -18.03
N ILE A 282 -0.49 -0.40 -17.46
CA ILE A 282 0.12 0.79 -18.07
C ILE A 282 1.61 0.60 -18.28
N VAL A 283 2.33 0.09 -17.28
CA VAL A 283 3.77 -0.18 -17.35
C VAL A 283 4.08 -1.18 -18.47
N ASN A 284 3.20 -2.14 -18.70
CA ASN A 284 3.32 -3.13 -19.79
C ASN A 284 2.72 -2.65 -21.13
N GLY A 285 2.35 -1.37 -21.24
CA GLY A 285 1.91 -0.78 -22.51
C GLY A 285 0.45 -0.99 -22.88
N SER A 286 -0.36 -1.60 -22.02
CA SER A 286 -1.79 -1.82 -22.26
C SER A 286 -2.61 -0.54 -22.10
N LYS A 287 -3.79 -0.51 -22.74
CA LYS A 287 -4.78 0.55 -22.55
C LYS A 287 -5.67 0.23 -21.36
N VAL A 288 -5.83 1.20 -20.47
CA VAL A 288 -6.66 1.06 -19.28
C VAL A 288 -7.83 2.03 -19.35
N THR A 289 -9.05 1.52 -19.09
CA THR A 289 -10.26 2.32 -18.94
C THR A 289 -10.93 2.00 -17.62
N ALA A 290 -11.17 3.01 -16.80
CA ALA A 290 -12.03 2.90 -15.62
C ALA A 290 -13.47 3.26 -15.99
N VAL A 291 -14.43 2.47 -15.55
CA VAL A 291 -15.86 2.69 -15.78
C VAL A 291 -16.54 2.81 -14.43
N LEU A 292 -17.08 3.98 -14.16
CA LEU A 292 -17.72 4.31 -12.90
C LEU A 292 -19.24 4.21 -13.04
N ASP A 293 -19.86 3.35 -12.23
CA ASP A 293 -21.30 3.30 -12.00
C ASP A 293 -21.63 4.05 -10.72
N LEU A 294 -22.35 5.17 -10.87
CA LEU A 294 -22.78 6.02 -9.75
C LEU A 294 -24.06 5.53 -9.07
N LYS A 295 -24.72 4.53 -9.64
CA LYS A 295 -26.03 4.00 -9.20
C LYS A 295 -26.06 2.46 -9.28
N PRO A 296 -25.09 1.73 -8.69
CA PRO A 296 -24.97 0.28 -8.89
C PRO A 296 -26.18 -0.51 -8.40
N ALA A 297 -26.87 -0.02 -7.38
CA ALA A 297 -28.06 -0.66 -6.82
C ALA A 297 -29.37 -0.48 -7.63
N VAL A 298 -29.32 0.23 -8.78
CA VAL A 298 -30.51 0.53 -9.59
C VAL A 298 -30.27 0.05 -11.01
N GLU A 299 -31.20 -0.75 -11.53
CA GLU A 299 -31.17 -1.21 -12.93
C GLU A 299 -31.36 -0.04 -13.89
N ILE A 300 -30.80 -0.17 -15.10
CA ILE A 300 -30.80 0.91 -16.09
C ILE A 300 -32.22 1.30 -16.53
N GLU A 301 -33.14 0.36 -16.59
CA GLU A 301 -34.55 0.53 -16.94
C GLU A 301 -35.25 1.40 -15.89
N ASP A 302 -35.12 1.04 -14.61
CA ASP A 302 -35.72 1.77 -13.48
C ASP A 302 -35.14 3.18 -13.36
N LEU A 303 -33.82 3.31 -13.54
CA LEU A 303 -33.15 4.61 -13.54
C LEU A 303 -33.67 5.51 -14.68
N THR A 304 -33.91 4.92 -15.86
CA THR A 304 -34.46 5.62 -17.03
C THR A 304 -35.88 6.12 -16.75
N VAL A 305 -36.72 5.27 -16.19
CA VAL A 305 -38.10 5.65 -15.80
C VAL A 305 -38.05 6.81 -14.78
N ARG A 306 -37.24 6.68 -13.75
CA ARG A 306 -37.08 7.70 -12.71
C ARG A 306 -36.61 9.05 -13.27
N ILE A 307 -35.60 9.05 -14.15
CA ILE A 307 -35.07 10.26 -14.76
C ILE A 307 -36.11 10.93 -15.64
N ASN A 308 -36.86 10.17 -16.43
CA ASN A 308 -37.93 10.72 -17.28
C ASN A 308 -39.08 11.32 -16.43
N THR A 309 -39.45 10.68 -15.33
CA THR A 309 -40.44 11.19 -14.38
C THR A 309 -39.98 12.54 -13.81
N LEU A 310 -38.76 12.60 -13.25
CA LEU A 310 -38.17 13.84 -12.71
C LEU A 310 -38.08 14.95 -13.78
N TRP A 311 -37.69 14.59 -15.00
CA TRP A 311 -37.62 15.55 -16.11
C TRP A 311 -38.97 16.13 -16.44
N ASN A 312 -40.03 15.30 -16.50
CA ASN A 312 -41.40 15.72 -16.76
C ASN A 312 -41.94 16.64 -15.64
N GLU A 313 -41.67 16.31 -14.37
CA GLU A 313 -42.02 17.14 -13.22
C GLU A 313 -41.34 18.53 -13.30
N ILE A 314 -40.02 18.57 -13.53
CA ILE A 314 -39.26 19.81 -13.68
C ILE A 314 -39.77 20.65 -14.85
N SER A 315 -40.11 20.01 -15.96
CA SER A 315 -40.56 20.68 -17.18
C SER A 315 -41.97 21.24 -17.06
N LYS A 316 -42.86 20.61 -16.27
CA LYS A 316 -44.23 21.06 -16.01
C LYS A 316 -44.32 22.09 -14.89
N ASP A 317 -43.29 22.25 -14.06
CA ASP A 317 -43.28 23.22 -12.97
C ASP A 317 -43.27 24.66 -13.55
N ARG A 318 -44.28 25.47 -13.21
CA ARG A 318 -44.41 26.86 -13.64
C ARG A 318 -43.18 27.72 -13.32
N ARG A 319 -42.48 27.44 -12.23
CA ARG A 319 -41.24 28.12 -11.82
C ARG A 319 -40.10 27.89 -12.81
N ASN A 320 -40.17 26.84 -13.61
CA ASN A 320 -39.16 26.46 -14.59
C ASN A 320 -39.58 26.74 -16.04
N ALA A 321 -40.82 27.24 -16.28
CA ALA A 321 -41.41 27.42 -17.60
C ALA A 321 -40.56 28.30 -18.54
N GLN A 322 -39.93 29.34 -17.98
CA GLN A 322 -39.08 30.28 -18.75
C GLN A 322 -37.58 29.91 -18.75
N LYS A 323 -37.20 28.86 -18.03
CA LYS A 323 -35.78 28.43 -17.98
C LYS A 323 -35.37 27.71 -19.26
N LEU A 324 -34.13 27.96 -19.70
CA LEU A 324 -33.53 27.23 -20.81
C LEU A 324 -33.42 25.75 -20.49
N TYR A 325 -33.33 24.92 -21.51
CA TYR A 325 -33.13 23.47 -21.37
C TYR A 325 -31.96 23.15 -20.43
N LYS A 326 -30.82 23.82 -20.64
CA LYS A 326 -29.59 23.61 -19.84
C LYS A 326 -29.81 23.89 -18.34
N ASP A 327 -30.61 24.86 -17.99
CA ASP A 327 -30.89 25.19 -16.58
C ASP A 327 -31.84 24.18 -15.96
N ARG A 328 -32.83 23.70 -16.70
CA ARG A 328 -33.71 22.60 -16.27
C ARG A 328 -32.93 21.31 -16.13
N PHE A 329 -31.96 21.03 -17.01
CA PHE A 329 -31.10 19.89 -16.92
C PHE A 329 -30.19 19.96 -15.68
N LYS A 330 -29.66 21.12 -15.33
CA LYS A 330 -28.94 21.33 -14.05
C LYS A 330 -29.82 21.00 -12.84
N ILE A 331 -31.10 21.43 -12.84
CA ILE A 331 -32.03 21.07 -11.78
C ILE A 331 -32.22 19.54 -11.71
N LEU A 332 -32.33 18.85 -12.83
CA LEU A 332 -32.39 17.40 -12.86
C LEU A 332 -31.13 16.76 -12.23
N LEU A 333 -29.93 17.25 -12.58
CA LEU A 333 -28.68 16.75 -12.04
C LEU A 333 -28.61 16.90 -10.51
N THR A 334 -29.16 17.97 -9.91
CA THR A 334 -29.19 18.12 -8.44
C THR A 334 -30.04 17.08 -7.72
N LYS A 335 -30.91 16.36 -8.44
CA LYS A 335 -31.75 15.28 -7.88
C LYS A 335 -31.05 13.92 -7.89
N VAL A 336 -29.97 13.77 -8.66
CA VAL A 336 -29.32 12.46 -8.90
C VAL A 336 -27.82 12.46 -8.62
N LEU A 337 -27.17 13.63 -8.53
CA LEU A 337 -25.75 13.80 -8.27
C LEU A 337 -25.50 14.73 -7.07
N PRO A 338 -24.38 14.56 -6.35
CA PRO A 338 -23.88 15.58 -5.42
C PRO A 338 -23.65 16.92 -6.12
N MET A 339 -24.00 18.03 -5.47
CA MET A 339 -23.86 19.38 -6.04
C MET A 339 -22.44 19.67 -6.54
N SER A 340 -21.42 19.27 -5.76
CA SER A 340 -20.01 19.47 -6.07
C SER A 340 -19.55 18.74 -7.33
N LEU A 341 -20.21 17.65 -7.71
CA LEU A 341 -19.85 16.85 -8.89
C LEU A 341 -20.43 17.40 -10.19
N ILE A 342 -21.51 18.21 -10.12
CA ILE A 342 -22.30 18.60 -11.30
C ILE A 342 -21.46 19.36 -12.33
N GLN A 343 -20.62 20.29 -11.89
CA GLN A 343 -19.82 21.09 -12.83
C GLN A 343 -18.82 20.22 -13.59
N GLY A 344 -18.09 19.36 -12.86
CA GLY A 344 -17.17 18.41 -13.47
C GLY A 344 -17.85 17.42 -14.40
N PHE A 345 -19.01 16.88 -13.98
CA PHE A 345 -19.82 15.98 -14.81
C PHE A 345 -20.26 16.65 -16.13
N MET A 346 -20.79 17.86 -16.06
CA MET A 346 -21.22 18.60 -17.24
C MET A 346 -20.06 19.00 -18.16
N LYS A 347 -18.90 19.33 -17.60
CA LYS A 347 -17.70 19.66 -18.39
C LYS A 347 -17.15 18.41 -19.09
N TYR A 348 -17.20 17.26 -18.42
CA TYR A 348 -16.77 15.99 -18.99
C TYR A 348 -17.76 15.48 -20.05
N HIS A 349 -19.05 15.75 -19.88
CA HIS A 349 -20.14 15.35 -20.78
C HIS A 349 -20.89 16.57 -21.36
N PRO A 350 -20.27 17.34 -22.28
CA PRO A 350 -20.85 18.60 -22.77
C PRO A 350 -22.17 18.40 -23.53
N ASN A 351 -22.40 17.22 -24.09
CA ASN A 351 -23.57 16.84 -24.86
C ASN A 351 -24.58 16.00 -24.07
N ALA A 352 -24.43 15.91 -22.73
CA ALA A 352 -25.37 15.18 -21.90
C ALA A 352 -26.75 15.81 -21.89
N ASP A 353 -27.77 15.00 -21.97
CA ASP A 353 -29.16 15.36 -21.85
C ASP A 353 -29.94 14.38 -20.95
N HIS A 354 -31.24 14.60 -20.70
CA HIS A 354 -32.03 13.74 -19.83
C HIS A 354 -32.18 12.31 -20.40
N LYS A 355 -32.05 12.10 -21.72
CA LYS A 355 -32.18 10.79 -22.36
C LYS A 355 -30.90 9.97 -22.24
N THR A 356 -29.76 10.65 -22.34
CA THR A 356 -28.42 10.00 -22.23
C THR A 356 -27.98 9.83 -20.78
N LEU A 357 -28.54 10.63 -19.85
CA LEU A 357 -28.15 10.66 -18.45
C LEU A 357 -28.17 9.29 -17.75
N PRO A 358 -29.17 8.39 -17.94
CA PRO A 358 -29.15 7.07 -17.30
C PRO A 358 -27.90 6.29 -17.65
N LYS A 359 -27.53 6.24 -18.93
CA LYS A 359 -26.33 5.52 -19.41
C LYS A 359 -25.05 6.14 -18.87
N LEU A 360 -24.98 7.46 -18.79
CA LEU A 360 -23.81 8.17 -18.25
C LEU A 360 -23.63 7.94 -16.75
N LEU A 361 -24.73 7.85 -15.99
CA LEU A 361 -24.67 7.53 -14.55
C LEU A 361 -24.28 6.08 -14.27
N LYS A 362 -24.63 5.15 -15.15
CA LYS A 362 -24.31 3.72 -15.06
C LYS A 362 -22.93 3.37 -15.65
N GLY A 363 -22.33 4.25 -16.45
CA GLY A 363 -21.11 3.92 -17.18
C GLY A 363 -20.27 5.14 -17.55
N TRP A 364 -19.88 5.92 -16.55
CA TRP A 364 -18.98 7.06 -16.75
C TRP A 364 -17.56 6.53 -16.98
N LYS A 365 -17.09 6.67 -18.22
CA LYS A 365 -15.80 6.12 -18.66
C LYS A 365 -14.67 7.14 -18.52
N PHE A 366 -13.55 6.68 -17.97
CA PHE A 366 -12.30 7.40 -17.88
C PHE A 366 -11.19 6.58 -18.56
N GLU A 367 -10.62 7.09 -19.64
CA GLU A 367 -9.35 6.57 -20.15
C GLU A 367 -8.27 6.92 -19.12
N ILE A 368 -7.51 5.93 -18.64
CA ILE A 368 -6.43 6.16 -17.66
C ILE A 368 -5.12 6.34 -18.44
N GLU A 369 -4.50 7.50 -18.31
CA GLU A 369 -3.25 7.80 -18.99
C GLU A 369 -2.01 7.61 -18.11
N GLY A 370 -2.19 7.57 -16.77
CA GLY A 370 -1.05 7.45 -15.90
C GLY A 370 -1.41 7.18 -14.45
N TYR A 371 -0.40 7.29 -13.61
CA TYR A 371 -0.45 7.05 -12.17
C TYR A 371 0.54 7.94 -11.42
N VAL A 372 0.28 8.23 -10.15
CA VAL A 372 1.22 8.95 -9.28
C VAL A 372 2.28 7.96 -8.76
N GLY A 373 3.53 8.40 -8.69
CA GLY A 373 4.66 7.57 -8.36
C GLY A 373 4.85 7.24 -6.88
N TYR A 374 6.07 6.81 -6.55
CA TYR A 374 6.43 6.33 -5.22
C TYR A 374 6.33 7.38 -4.11
N GLU A 375 6.35 8.64 -4.45
CA GLU A 375 6.19 9.75 -3.49
C GLU A 375 4.82 9.78 -2.81
N ARG A 376 3.83 9.06 -3.37
CA ARG A 376 2.45 9.02 -2.86
C ARG A 376 1.87 7.61 -2.75
N CYS A 377 2.40 6.61 -3.42
CA CYS A 377 1.87 5.26 -3.32
C CYS A 377 2.04 4.69 -1.91
N VAL A 378 1.09 3.88 -1.47
CA VAL A 378 1.12 3.31 -0.12
C VAL A 378 2.14 2.20 -0.02
N VAL A 379 2.32 1.40 -1.08
CA VAL A 379 3.19 0.24 -1.11
C VAL A 379 3.82 0.05 -2.50
N THR A 380 5.00 -0.56 -2.53
CA THR A 380 5.70 -1.01 -3.73
C THR A 380 5.28 -2.44 -4.06
N ALA A 381 4.81 -2.69 -5.27
CA ALA A 381 4.66 -4.03 -5.82
C ALA A 381 5.94 -4.43 -6.57
N GLY A 382 6.21 -5.75 -6.66
CA GLY A 382 7.48 -6.27 -7.09
C GLY A 382 8.48 -6.38 -5.92
N GLY A 383 9.70 -6.80 -6.19
CA GLY A 383 10.74 -6.97 -5.18
C GLY A 383 11.59 -8.23 -5.37
N VAL A 384 12.26 -8.65 -4.31
CA VAL A 384 13.09 -9.88 -4.31
C VAL A 384 12.21 -11.08 -4.66
N SER A 385 12.65 -11.84 -5.66
CA SER A 385 11.90 -12.99 -6.18
C SER A 385 11.61 -14.03 -5.10
N LEU A 386 10.33 -14.31 -4.88
CA LEU A 386 9.87 -15.32 -3.93
C LEU A 386 10.33 -16.74 -4.27
N ASP A 387 10.73 -17.00 -5.51
CA ASP A 387 11.23 -18.29 -5.96
C ASP A 387 12.62 -18.59 -5.36
N GLU A 388 13.35 -17.55 -4.97
CA GLU A 388 14.70 -17.61 -4.43
C GLU A 388 14.78 -17.47 -2.90
N VAL A 389 13.61 -17.40 -2.24
CA VAL A 389 13.49 -17.31 -0.78
C VAL A 389 12.67 -18.49 -0.26
N ALA A 390 13.09 -19.07 0.84
CA ALA A 390 12.40 -20.19 1.46
C ALA A 390 11.19 -19.72 2.28
N PRO A 391 9.95 -20.10 1.96
CA PRO A 391 8.75 -19.52 2.59
C PRO A 391 8.59 -19.90 4.07
N LYS A 392 9.26 -20.97 4.54
CA LYS A 392 9.19 -21.45 5.93
C LYS A 392 10.20 -20.79 6.86
N THR A 393 11.25 -20.17 6.31
CA THR A 393 12.35 -19.56 7.10
C THR A 393 12.63 -18.13 6.69
N LEU A 394 12.22 -17.74 5.47
CA LEU A 394 12.56 -16.49 4.80
C LEU A 394 14.04 -16.34 4.48
N GLU A 395 14.80 -17.43 4.57
CA GLU A 395 16.21 -17.50 4.17
C GLU A 395 16.34 -17.52 2.65
N SER A 396 17.37 -16.83 2.16
CA SER A 396 17.82 -16.94 0.77
C SER A 396 18.17 -18.38 0.42
N LYS A 397 17.76 -18.85 -0.74
CA LYS A 397 18.19 -20.12 -1.31
C LYS A 397 19.55 -20.03 -2.01
N LEU A 398 20.05 -18.80 -2.23
CA LEU A 398 21.27 -18.52 -2.96
C LEU A 398 22.45 -18.22 -2.02
N VAL A 399 22.19 -17.51 -0.93
CA VAL A 399 23.22 -17.05 0.01
C VAL A 399 22.84 -17.53 1.42
N PRO A 400 23.56 -18.53 1.96
CA PRO A 400 23.30 -19.03 3.31
C PRO A 400 23.43 -17.93 4.37
N GLY A 401 22.52 -17.91 5.35
CA GLY A 401 22.52 -16.92 6.42
C GLY A 401 21.97 -15.55 6.06
N LEU A 402 21.56 -15.33 4.79
CA LEU A 402 20.86 -14.14 4.35
C LEU A 402 19.34 -14.35 4.41
N TYR A 403 18.61 -13.37 4.96
CA TYR A 403 17.15 -13.40 5.09
C TYR A 403 16.53 -12.12 4.53
N PHE A 404 15.27 -12.21 4.07
CA PHE A 404 14.51 -11.06 3.59
C PHE A 404 13.15 -11.02 4.27
N ALA A 405 12.69 -9.84 4.68
CA ALA A 405 11.35 -9.68 5.28
C ALA A 405 10.72 -8.33 4.98
N GLY A 406 9.39 -8.31 4.94
CA GLY A 406 8.61 -7.11 4.64
C GLY A 406 8.55 -6.76 3.16
N GLU A 407 8.35 -5.49 2.86
CA GLU A 407 8.07 -4.95 1.52
C GLU A 407 9.25 -5.05 0.54
N VAL A 408 10.44 -5.47 0.98
CA VAL A 408 11.56 -5.78 0.09
C VAL A 408 11.31 -7.07 -0.72
N LEU A 409 10.46 -7.96 -0.22
CA LEU A 409 9.99 -9.15 -0.93
C LEU A 409 8.98 -8.76 -2.02
N ASP A 410 8.87 -9.55 -3.09
CA ASP A 410 7.78 -9.44 -4.08
C ASP A 410 6.42 -9.84 -3.44
N LEU A 411 6.04 -9.11 -2.37
CA LEU A 411 4.80 -9.28 -1.62
C LEU A 411 4.22 -7.91 -1.31
N ASP A 412 3.07 -7.64 -1.89
CA ASP A 412 2.23 -6.48 -1.56
C ASP A 412 0.79 -6.95 -1.28
N ALA A 413 0.00 -6.11 -0.65
CA ALA A 413 -1.37 -6.45 -0.32
C ALA A 413 -2.30 -5.25 -0.49
N ASP A 414 -3.61 -5.52 -0.50
CA ASP A 414 -4.64 -4.49 -0.52
C ASP A 414 -4.54 -3.55 0.70
N THR A 415 -5.23 -2.41 0.61
CA THR A 415 -5.41 -1.53 1.77
C THR A 415 -6.32 -2.20 2.81
N GLY A 416 -6.07 -1.92 4.10
CA GLY A 416 -6.92 -2.45 5.18
C GLY A 416 -6.18 -3.20 6.29
N GLY A 417 -4.88 -2.97 6.48
CA GLY A 417 -4.03 -3.59 7.51
C GLY A 417 -3.22 -4.78 7.03
N TYR A 418 -3.43 -5.23 5.80
CA TYR A 418 -2.77 -6.42 5.26
C TYR A 418 -1.26 -6.24 5.03
N ASN A 419 -0.81 -5.07 4.57
CA ASN A 419 0.61 -4.82 4.30
C ASN A 419 1.45 -4.78 5.59
N LEU A 420 0.96 -4.14 6.65
CA LEU A 420 1.66 -4.13 7.94
C LEU A 420 1.68 -5.52 8.56
N GLN A 421 0.56 -6.26 8.53
CA GLN A 421 0.54 -7.65 8.99
C GLN A 421 1.53 -8.53 8.22
N THR A 422 1.62 -8.38 6.90
CA THR A 422 2.61 -9.08 6.07
C THR A 422 4.04 -8.76 6.52
N ALA A 423 4.33 -7.49 6.79
CA ALA A 423 5.64 -7.06 7.28
C ALA A 423 5.95 -7.63 8.68
N PHE A 424 4.99 -7.59 9.61
CA PHE A 424 5.14 -8.14 10.95
C PHE A 424 5.37 -9.65 10.92
N SER A 425 4.51 -10.38 10.20
CA SER A 425 4.59 -11.85 10.14
C SER A 425 5.88 -12.32 9.51
N THR A 426 6.31 -11.70 8.41
CA THR A 426 7.56 -12.07 7.74
C THR A 426 8.77 -11.66 8.56
N GLY A 427 8.75 -10.47 9.18
CA GLY A 427 9.84 -10.03 10.07
C GLY A 427 10.03 -10.98 11.23
N TYR A 428 8.96 -11.29 11.95
CA TYR A 428 9.04 -12.20 13.10
C TYR A 428 9.56 -13.60 12.72
N LEU A 429 9.04 -14.17 11.62
CA LEU A 429 9.51 -15.48 11.16
C LEU A 429 10.99 -15.45 10.74
N ALA A 430 11.46 -14.42 10.04
CA ALA A 430 12.86 -14.28 9.65
C ALA A 430 13.77 -14.19 10.88
N GLY A 431 13.41 -13.39 11.88
CA GLY A 431 14.15 -13.27 13.13
C GLY A 431 14.25 -14.59 13.89
N VAL A 432 13.14 -15.27 14.09
CA VAL A 432 13.10 -16.59 14.75
C VAL A 432 13.91 -17.63 13.99
N SER A 433 13.85 -17.62 12.65
CA SER A 433 14.56 -18.57 11.80
C SER A 433 16.06 -18.33 11.83
N ALA A 434 16.51 -17.08 11.70
CA ALA A 434 17.91 -16.70 11.76
C ALA A 434 18.56 -17.09 13.12
N ALA A 435 17.81 -16.92 14.22
CA ALA A 435 18.27 -17.28 15.55
C ALA A 435 18.33 -18.80 15.82
N LYS A 436 17.55 -19.61 15.11
CA LYS A 436 17.53 -21.07 15.24
C LYS A 436 18.53 -21.76 14.32
N ALA A 437 18.98 -21.11 13.26
CA ALA A 437 19.92 -21.65 12.30
C ALA A 437 21.31 -21.80 12.97
N LYS A 438 21.84 -23.04 12.96
CA LYS A 438 23.15 -23.38 13.52
C LYS A 438 24.28 -22.85 12.66
#